data_124e0914967cbfa8b7c94e86cdd0f9ce
#
_entry.id   124e0914967cbfa8b7c94e86cdd0f9ce
#
_cell.length_a   1.000
_cell.length_b   1.000
_cell.length_c   1.000
_cell.angle_alpha   90.00
_cell.angle_beta   90.00
_cell.angle_gamma   90.00
#
_symmetry.space_group_name_H-M   'P 1'
#
loop_
_entity.id
_entity.type
_entity.pdbx_description
1 polymer ?
#
loop_
_entity_poly.entity_id
_entity_poly.type
_entity_poly.pdbx_seq_one_letter_code
_entity_poly.pdbx_strand_id
1 'polypeptide(L)'
;MDIKDLHNKFLECSSIVDIDSRSIREGSMFFAIKGDNFDGNEFVEEALNKGAKYAIVDSDSVNIVNRKILRVKDSLGTLQKLATFHRTKTNSIVIALTGSNGKTTTKELIDCVLSSNFKTISTKGNYNNHIGVPLSLLQIEDDTEYSVIELGANNFGEIDFLTKITLPDYGYITNFGKAHLEGFIDIEGVIKAKTELYNWIIENNKTLILNFDDKQQKKFRNHKNISFTSKDDGDYKFELISGKKISVKNRDIKYHSNIYGDYNYSNICAAITIGLHFGIDSIKIKDALNSYELQNNRSQVLNMNGKEIILDAYNANPTSVSNAIESFSRIKNSKAVVLGDMFELGNNSLDEHKKIVKLLSSKNIDSCYFIGEDFFKVKSTNESFYFYRTKKEFYNSSDEILESYVLIKGSRGMKMEEIIENKIK
;
A
#
# COMPACT_ATOMS: atom_id res chain seq x y z
N MET A 1 -21.56 23.38 -14.88
CA MET A 1 -21.69 22.14 -15.68
C MET A 1 -22.19 21.04 -14.78
N ASP A 2 -23.21 20.30 -15.19
CA ASP A 2 -23.72 19.15 -14.47
C ASP A 2 -22.72 17.98 -14.55
N ILE A 3 -22.69 17.12 -13.52
CA ILE A 3 -21.76 15.98 -13.47
C ILE A 3 -21.99 14.96 -14.59
N LYS A 4 -23.25 14.80 -15.01
CA LYS A 4 -23.61 13.94 -16.14
C LYS A 4 -23.03 14.44 -17.45
N ASP A 5 -23.08 15.75 -17.69
CA ASP A 5 -22.49 16.38 -18.89
C ASP A 5 -20.97 16.26 -18.89
N LEU A 6 -20.35 16.40 -17.70
CA LEU A 6 -18.91 16.20 -17.56
C LEU A 6 -18.53 14.74 -17.82
N HIS A 7 -19.32 13.79 -17.32
CA HIS A 7 -19.09 12.36 -17.56
C HIS A 7 -19.21 12.00 -19.05
N ASN A 8 -20.16 12.58 -19.77
CA ASN A 8 -20.25 12.38 -21.24
C ASN A 8 -18.96 12.87 -21.93
N LYS A 9 -18.43 14.05 -21.53
CA LYS A 9 -17.15 14.55 -22.05
C LYS A 9 -15.96 13.70 -21.65
N PHE A 10 -15.97 13.11 -20.46
CA PHE A 10 -14.96 12.16 -20.02
C PHE A 10 -14.97 10.91 -20.91
N LEU A 11 -16.12 10.38 -21.27
CA LEU A 11 -16.24 9.25 -22.21
C LEU A 11 -15.73 9.63 -23.62
N GLU A 12 -15.95 10.88 -24.07
CA GLU A 12 -15.37 11.38 -25.31
C GLU A 12 -13.82 11.44 -25.28
N CYS A 13 -13.21 11.46 -24.10
CA CYS A 13 -11.76 11.39 -23.85
C CYS A 13 -11.25 9.95 -23.75
N SER A 14 -11.99 8.96 -24.24
CA SER A 14 -11.69 7.53 -24.09
C SER A 14 -11.46 7.11 -22.64
N SER A 15 -12.16 7.75 -21.71
CA SER A 15 -12.02 7.58 -20.25
C SER A 15 -10.59 7.84 -19.71
N ILE A 16 -9.86 8.72 -20.36
CA ILE A 16 -8.48 9.08 -19.97
C ILE A 16 -8.49 10.41 -19.21
N VAL A 17 -7.97 10.39 -17.98
CA VAL A 17 -7.77 11.59 -17.16
C VAL A 17 -6.29 11.75 -16.82
N ASP A 18 -5.75 12.95 -17.03
CA ASP A 18 -4.41 13.33 -16.63
C ASP A 18 -4.43 14.54 -15.68
N ILE A 19 -3.47 14.58 -14.76
CA ILE A 19 -3.28 15.67 -13.79
C ILE A 19 -1.86 16.28 -13.87
N ASP A 20 -0.98 15.69 -14.68
CA ASP A 20 0.40 16.12 -14.86
C ASP A 20 0.62 16.58 -16.32
N SER A 21 0.82 17.88 -16.53
CA SER A 21 1.02 18.47 -17.85
C SER A 21 2.26 17.96 -18.59
N ARG A 22 3.22 17.37 -17.87
CA ARG A 22 4.45 16.81 -18.45
C ARG A 22 4.21 15.50 -19.21
N SER A 23 3.15 14.75 -18.84
CA SER A 23 2.82 13.42 -19.34
C SER A 23 1.40 13.29 -19.86
N ILE A 24 0.93 14.29 -20.60
CA ILE A 24 -0.41 14.29 -21.23
C ILE A 24 -0.51 13.17 -22.27
N ARG A 25 -1.57 12.38 -22.17
CA ARG A 25 -1.96 11.39 -23.17
C ARG A 25 -2.89 12.04 -24.19
N GLU A 26 -2.70 11.75 -25.47
CA GLU A 26 -3.51 12.29 -26.55
C GLU A 26 -5.00 12.01 -26.32
N GLY A 27 -5.83 13.03 -26.45
CA GLY A 27 -7.28 12.94 -26.26
C GLY A 27 -7.76 12.92 -24.80
N SER A 28 -6.86 13.02 -23.81
CA SER A 28 -7.22 12.98 -22.39
C SER A 28 -8.01 14.21 -21.91
N MET A 29 -8.64 14.07 -20.75
CA MET A 29 -9.20 15.18 -19.97
C MET A 29 -8.18 15.58 -18.90
N PHE A 30 -7.61 16.78 -19.02
CA PHE A 30 -6.67 17.31 -18.04
C PHE A 30 -7.41 18.00 -16.89
N PHE A 31 -7.11 17.62 -15.65
CA PHE A 31 -7.58 18.32 -14.45
C PHE A 31 -6.47 19.20 -13.89
N ALA A 32 -6.66 20.50 -13.93
CA ALA A 32 -5.76 21.48 -13.32
C ALA A 32 -5.95 21.51 -11.81
N ILE A 33 -5.19 20.65 -11.11
CA ILE A 33 -5.26 20.54 -9.64
C ILE A 33 -4.21 21.47 -9.04
N LYS A 34 -4.61 22.17 -7.97
CA LYS A 34 -3.73 23.01 -7.18
C LYS A 34 -3.15 22.20 -6.02
N GLY A 35 -1.85 22.24 -5.85
CA GLY A 35 -1.10 21.68 -4.73
C GLY A 35 -0.41 22.79 -3.92
N ASP A 36 0.28 22.41 -2.83
CA ASP A 36 0.93 23.35 -1.92
C ASP A 36 2.03 24.19 -2.60
N ASN A 37 2.71 23.63 -3.61
CA ASN A 37 3.88 24.22 -4.24
C ASN A 37 3.69 24.48 -5.75
N PHE A 38 2.51 24.24 -6.31
CA PHE A 38 2.23 24.46 -7.74
C PHE A 38 0.73 24.70 -7.97
N ASP A 39 0.41 25.38 -9.07
CA ASP A 39 -0.96 25.56 -9.54
C ASP A 39 -1.12 24.94 -10.93
N GLY A 40 -1.89 23.86 -11.05
CA GLY A 40 -2.15 23.18 -12.32
C GLY A 40 -2.80 24.10 -13.38
N ASN A 41 -3.48 25.18 -12.95
CA ASN A 41 -4.11 26.13 -13.85
C ASN A 41 -3.09 26.88 -14.73
N GLU A 42 -1.84 27.01 -14.30
CA GLU A 42 -0.77 27.65 -15.07
C GLU A 42 -0.32 26.80 -16.28
N PHE A 43 -0.63 25.50 -16.28
CA PHE A 43 -0.19 24.54 -17.29
C PHE A 43 -1.28 24.12 -18.28
N VAL A 44 -2.43 24.80 -18.29
CA VAL A 44 -3.60 24.45 -19.12
C VAL A 44 -3.28 24.53 -20.62
N GLU A 45 -2.61 25.60 -21.06
CA GLU A 45 -2.23 25.78 -22.48
C GLU A 45 -1.22 24.69 -22.89
N GLU A 46 -0.25 24.38 -22.02
CA GLU A 46 0.72 23.31 -22.26
C GLU A 46 0.01 21.95 -22.42
N ALA A 47 -0.93 21.64 -21.55
CA ALA A 47 -1.69 20.39 -21.60
C ALA A 47 -2.52 20.27 -22.89
N LEU A 48 -3.21 21.35 -23.31
CA LEU A 48 -3.97 21.39 -24.56
C LEU A 48 -3.07 21.27 -25.80
N ASN A 49 -1.90 21.90 -25.79
CA ASN A 49 -0.92 21.80 -26.86
C ASN A 49 -0.29 20.43 -27.00
N LYS A 50 -0.20 19.67 -25.88
CA LYS A 50 0.26 18.26 -25.84
C LYS A 50 -0.82 17.24 -26.19
N GLY A 51 -2.05 17.70 -26.54
CA GLY A 51 -3.10 16.82 -27.04
C GLY A 51 -4.24 16.54 -26.07
N ALA A 52 -4.31 17.21 -24.90
CA ALA A 52 -5.51 17.09 -24.06
C ALA A 52 -6.75 17.59 -24.84
N LYS A 53 -7.83 16.81 -24.81
CA LYS A 53 -9.09 17.16 -25.50
C LYS A 53 -9.87 18.21 -24.74
N TYR A 54 -9.89 18.11 -23.41
CA TYR A 54 -10.50 19.08 -22.50
C TYR A 54 -9.57 19.38 -21.31
N ALA A 55 -9.67 20.59 -20.77
CA ALA A 55 -9.01 20.99 -19.52
C ALA A 55 -10.06 21.51 -18.53
N ILE A 56 -10.05 20.96 -17.33
CA ILE A 56 -10.90 21.37 -16.20
C ILE A 56 -10.09 22.32 -15.32
N VAL A 57 -10.62 23.52 -15.11
CA VAL A 57 -9.94 24.62 -14.42
C VAL A 57 -10.82 25.23 -13.33
N ASP A 58 -10.22 25.76 -12.27
CA ASP A 58 -10.91 26.47 -11.19
C ASP A 58 -10.36 27.86 -10.90
N SER A 59 -9.42 28.35 -11.72
CA SER A 59 -8.87 29.71 -11.62
C SER A 59 -9.54 30.68 -12.58
N ASP A 60 -9.87 31.87 -12.09
CA ASP A 60 -10.39 32.97 -12.92
C ASP A 60 -9.33 33.59 -13.86
N SER A 61 -8.05 33.34 -13.58
CA SER A 61 -6.95 33.82 -14.43
C SER A 61 -6.86 33.09 -15.79
N VAL A 62 -7.43 31.88 -15.90
CA VAL A 62 -7.42 31.12 -17.15
C VAL A 62 -8.45 31.66 -18.13
N ASN A 63 -7.99 32.01 -19.33
CA ASN A 63 -8.87 32.52 -20.40
C ASN A 63 -9.72 31.37 -20.98
N ILE A 64 -11.05 31.45 -20.85
CA ILE A 64 -12.01 30.42 -21.30
C ILE A 64 -12.58 30.64 -22.71
N VAL A 65 -12.00 31.52 -23.54
CA VAL A 65 -12.44 31.67 -24.93
C VAL A 65 -12.34 30.36 -25.72
N ASN A 66 -11.39 29.50 -25.33
CA ASN A 66 -11.27 28.16 -25.90
C ASN A 66 -12.34 27.22 -25.34
N ARG A 67 -13.22 26.68 -26.22
CA ARG A 67 -14.29 25.74 -25.86
C ARG A 67 -13.81 24.41 -25.25
N LYS A 68 -12.51 24.12 -25.33
CA LYS A 68 -11.88 22.97 -24.69
C LYS A 68 -11.62 23.19 -23.19
N ILE A 69 -11.71 24.45 -22.72
CA ILE A 69 -11.50 24.79 -21.29
C ILE A 69 -12.85 24.84 -20.58
N LEU A 70 -12.99 24.03 -19.54
CA LEU A 70 -14.22 23.87 -18.78
C LEU A 70 -13.98 24.36 -17.34
N ARG A 71 -14.58 25.51 -17.01
CA ARG A 71 -14.44 26.11 -15.68
C ARG A 71 -15.40 25.47 -14.67
N VAL A 72 -14.86 25.12 -13.52
CA VAL A 72 -15.57 24.60 -12.34
C VAL A 72 -15.24 25.43 -11.09
N LYS A 73 -15.94 25.21 -10.00
CA LYS A 73 -15.63 25.89 -8.72
C LYS A 73 -14.40 25.35 -8.02
N ASP A 74 -14.14 24.06 -8.19
CA ASP A 74 -13.09 23.31 -7.52
C ASP A 74 -12.76 22.10 -8.42
N SER A 75 -11.58 22.09 -8.98
CA SER A 75 -11.11 21.05 -9.90
C SER A 75 -10.96 19.70 -9.20
N LEU A 76 -10.42 19.68 -7.98
CA LEU A 76 -10.24 18.46 -7.20
C LEU A 76 -11.58 17.85 -6.77
N GLY A 77 -12.47 18.65 -6.18
CA GLY A 77 -13.80 18.16 -5.82
C GLY A 77 -14.63 17.73 -7.03
N THR A 78 -14.38 18.32 -8.21
CA THR A 78 -15.02 17.91 -9.46
C THR A 78 -14.47 16.55 -9.94
N LEU A 79 -13.17 16.32 -9.85
CA LEU A 79 -12.55 15.03 -10.14
C LEU A 79 -13.13 13.92 -9.25
N GLN A 80 -13.26 14.17 -7.95
CA GLN A 80 -13.83 13.24 -6.98
C GLN A 80 -15.30 12.92 -7.29
N LYS A 81 -16.12 13.94 -7.60
CA LYS A 81 -17.52 13.75 -7.99
C LYS A 81 -17.64 12.98 -9.31
N LEU A 82 -16.77 13.27 -10.29
CA LEU A 82 -16.75 12.55 -11.56
C LEU A 82 -16.44 11.07 -11.34
N ALA A 83 -15.44 10.77 -10.51
CA ALA A 83 -15.05 9.39 -10.20
C ALA A 83 -16.18 8.63 -9.47
N THR A 84 -16.82 9.26 -8.48
CA THR A 84 -17.96 8.66 -7.77
C THR A 84 -19.13 8.44 -8.73
N PHE A 85 -19.44 9.41 -9.59
CA PHE A 85 -20.50 9.27 -10.59
C PHE A 85 -20.17 8.14 -11.59
N HIS A 86 -18.95 8.09 -12.10
CA HIS A 86 -18.49 7.02 -12.99
C HIS A 86 -18.62 5.65 -12.31
N ARG A 87 -18.21 5.51 -11.03
CA ARG A 87 -18.38 4.30 -10.25
C ARG A 87 -19.84 3.83 -10.20
N THR A 88 -20.81 4.74 -10.13
CA THR A 88 -22.24 4.37 -10.14
C THR A 88 -22.74 3.88 -11.51
N LYS A 89 -21.94 4.05 -12.56
CA LYS A 89 -22.28 3.63 -13.95
C LYS A 89 -21.63 2.32 -14.34
N THR A 90 -20.65 1.86 -13.58
CA THR A 90 -19.92 0.61 -13.84
C THR A 90 -20.55 -0.56 -13.09
N ASN A 91 -20.43 -1.75 -13.65
CA ASN A 91 -20.87 -3.02 -13.04
C ASN A 91 -19.74 -3.74 -12.29
N SER A 92 -18.54 -3.20 -12.30
CA SER A 92 -17.39 -3.81 -11.62
C SER A 92 -17.65 -4.02 -10.12
N ILE A 93 -17.30 -5.18 -9.59
CA ILE A 93 -17.31 -5.46 -8.15
C ILE A 93 -16.09 -4.78 -7.55
N VAL A 94 -16.30 -3.82 -6.65
CA VAL A 94 -15.23 -3.06 -6.02
C VAL A 94 -14.88 -3.62 -4.64
N ILE A 95 -13.63 -4.00 -4.49
CA ILE A 95 -13.03 -4.44 -3.23
C ILE A 95 -12.13 -3.31 -2.72
N ALA A 96 -12.54 -2.63 -1.66
CA ALA A 96 -11.71 -1.62 -1.01
C ALA A 96 -10.89 -2.23 0.13
N LEU A 97 -9.64 -1.81 0.26
CA LEU A 97 -8.82 -2.24 1.37
C LEU A 97 -8.01 -1.10 2.00
N THR A 98 -7.86 -1.18 3.31
CA THR A 98 -7.00 -0.31 4.11
C THR A 98 -6.23 -1.14 5.15
N GLY A 99 -5.50 -0.48 6.03
CA GLY A 99 -4.75 -1.10 7.13
C GLY A 99 -3.44 -0.37 7.40
N SER A 100 -2.76 -0.77 8.47
CA SER A 100 -1.49 -0.17 8.85
C SER A 100 -0.34 -0.66 7.96
N ASN A 101 -0.25 -1.96 7.75
CA ASN A 101 0.82 -2.62 6.99
C ASN A 101 0.24 -3.60 5.96
N GLY A 102 0.99 -3.87 4.89
CA GLY A 102 0.64 -4.88 3.90
C GLY A 102 -0.45 -4.49 2.90
N LYS A 103 -0.97 -3.25 2.90
CA LYS A 103 -2.01 -2.79 1.97
C LYS A 103 -1.66 -3.09 0.51
N THR A 104 -0.57 -2.54 0.03
CA THR A 104 -0.15 -2.68 -1.38
C THR A 104 0.16 -4.13 -1.73
N THR A 105 0.87 -4.86 -0.85
CA THR A 105 1.13 -6.29 -1.06
C THR A 105 -0.17 -7.09 -1.15
N THR A 106 -1.13 -6.84 -0.25
CA THR A 106 -2.45 -7.50 -0.29
C THR A 106 -3.22 -7.14 -1.55
N LYS A 107 -3.23 -5.85 -1.93
CA LYS A 107 -3.87 -5.37 -3.17
C LYS A 107 -3.28 -6.08 -4.39
N GLU A 108 -1.96 -6.15 -4.50
CA GLU A 108 -1.29 -6.81 -5.63
C GLU A 108 -1.52 -8.32 -5.66
N LEU A 109 -1.57 -8.98 -4.49
CA LEU A 109 -1.91 -10.40 -4.41
C LEU A 109 -3.36 -10.67 -4.81
N ILE A 110 -4.31 -9.83 -4.36
CA ILE A 110 -5.72 -9.95 -4.75
C ILE A 110 -5.86 -9.72 -6.26
N ASP A 111 -5.22 -8.69 -6.79
CA ASP A 111 -5.20 -8.38 -8.22
C ASP A 111 -4.63 -9.54 -9.04
N CYS A 112 -3.48 -10.08 -8.64
CA CYS A 112 -2.85 -11.23 -9.29
C CYS A 112 -3.77 -12.47 -9.31
N VAL A 113 -4.44 -12.76 -8.20
CA VAL A 113 -5.38 -13.88 -8.10
C VAL A 113 -6.62 -13.64 -8.95
N LEU A 114 -7.24 -12.47 -8.86
CA LEU A 114 -8.45 -12.16 -9.65
C LEU A 114 -8.15 -12.10 -11.15
N SER A 115 -7.03 -11.50 -11.54
CA SER A 115 -6.60 -11.37 -12.95
C SER A 115 -6.30 -12.71 -13.61
N SER A 116 -6.13 -13.80 -12.83
CA SER A 116 -5.98 -15.15 -13.38
C SER A 116 -7.27 -15.68 -14.05
N ASN A 117 -8.42 -15.04 -13.82
CA ASN A 117 -9.71 -15.49 -14.34
C ASN A 117 -10.65 -14.36 -14.82
N PHE A 118 -10.40 -13.11 -14.43
CA PHE A 118 -11.31 -11.98 -14.66
C PHE A 118 -10.56 -10.76 -15.18
N LYS A 119 -11.25 -9.87 -15.92
CA LYS A 119 -10.70 -8.54 -16.21
C LYS A 119 -10.71 -7.70 -14.95
N THR A 120 -9.53 -7.40 -14.43
CA THR A 120 -9.36 -6.74 -13.14
C THR A 120 -8.52 -5.47 -13.30
N ILE A 121 -8.84 -4.44 -12.52
CA ILE A 121 -7.99 -3.29 -12.31
C ILE A 121 -7.65 -3.15 -10.82
N SER A 122 -6.49 -2.54 -10.54
CA SER A 122 -6.12 -2.21 -9.17
C SER A 122 -5.42 -0.87 -9.05
N THR A 123 -5.46 -0.27 -7.85
CA THR A 123 -4.73 0.96 -7.55
C THR A 123 -3.27 0.84 -7.95
N LYS A 124 -2.78 1.72 -8.81
CA LYS A 124 -1.37 1.76 -9.26
C LYS A 124 -0.50 2.49 -8.24
N GLY A 125 0.66 1.92 -7.94
CA GLY A 125 1.64 2.54 -7.04
C GLY A 125 1.03 2.89 -5.67
N ASN A 126 1.09 4.18 -5.31
CA ASN A 126 0.56 4.75 -4.07
C ASN A 126 -0.65 5.68 -4.29
N TYR A 127 -1.44 5.49 -5.36
CA TYR A 127 -2.62 6.29 -5.67
C TYR A 127 -3.80 5.97 -4.74
N ASN A 128 -3.54 6.01 -3.43
CA ASN A 128 -4.44 5.61 -2.37
C ASN A 128 -5.01 6.79 -1.54
N ASN A 129 -4.80 8.02 -2.00
CA ASN A 129 -5.24 9.26 -1.36
C ASN A 129 -6.43 9.92 -2.11
N HIS A 130 -6.82 11.12 -1.67
CA HIS A 130 -7.94 11.90 -2.19
C HIS A 130 -7.82 12.36 -3.67
N ILE A 131 -6.66 12.16 -4.31
CA ILE A 131 -6.42 12.36 -5.74
C ILE A 131 -6.32 10.99 -6.45
N GLY A 132 -5.53 10.09 -5.89
CA GLY A 132 -5.22 8.81 -6.52
C GLY A 132 -6.40 7.83 -6.57
N VAL A 133 -7.25 7.81 -5.53
CA VAL A 133 -8.46 6.97 -5.52
C VAL A 133 -9.43 7.37 -6.64
N PRO A 134 -9.79 8.65 -6.83
CA PRO A 134 -10.56 9.08 -7.99
C PRO A 134 -9.95 8.64 -9.33
N LEU A 135 -8.65 8.83 -9.51
CA LEU A 135 -7.95 8.42 -10.75
C LEU A 135 -7.99 6.89 -10.96
N SER A 136 -7.95 6.11 -9.89
CA SER A 136 -8.07 4.65 -9.98
C SER A 136 -9.48 4.23 -10.39
N LEU A 137 -10.52 4.86 -9.85
CA LEU A 137 -11.91 4.59 -10.20
C LEU A 137 -12.24 4.95 -11.65
N LEU A 138 -11.68 6.04 -12.17
CA LEU A 138 -11.86 6.47 -13.56
C LEU A 138 -11.18 5.55 -14.59
N GLN A 139 -10.39 4.56 -14.14
CA GLN A 139 -9.84 3.51 -15.00
C GLN A 139 -10.76 2.30 -15.15
N ILE A 140 -11.89 2.25 -14.45
CA ILE A 140 -12.87 1.16 -14.58
C ILE A 140 -13.53 1.29 -15.95
N GLU A 141 -13.40 0.27 -16.78
CA GLU A 141 -14.04 0.16 -18.10
C GLU A 141 -15.34 -0.67 -18.00
N ASP A 142 -16.17 -0.61 -19.04
CA ASP A 142 -17.48 -1.30 -19.05
C ASP A 142 -17.38 -2.82 -18.88
N ASP A 143 -16.29 -3.43 -19.32
CA ASP A 143 -15.98 -4.85 -19.22
C ASP A 143 -15.08 -5.22 -18.03
N THR A 144 -14.74 -4.26 -17.16
CA THR A 144 -14.00 -4.51 -15.92
C THR A 144 -14.91 -5.25 -14.93
N GLU A 145 -14.55 -6.49 -14.59
CA GLU A 145 -15.34 -7.32 -13.68
C GLU A 145 -15.03 -7.02 -12.21
N TYR A 146 -13.75 -6.79 -11.88
CA TYR A 146 -13.31 -6.51 -10.51
C TYR A 146 -12.37 -5.30 -10.45
N SER A 147 -12.49 -4.56 -9.34
CA SER A 147 -11.62 -3.41 -9.06
C SER A 147 -11.11 -3.48 -7.62
N VAL A 148 -9.78 -3.44 -7.44
CA VAL A 148 -9.15 -3.53 -6.11
C VAL A 148 -8.58 -2.16 -5.75
N ILE A 149 -9.23 -1.45 -4.82
CA ILE A 149 -8.94 -0.05 -4.49
C ILE A 149 -8.30 0.05 -3.11
N GLU A 150 -7.06 0.51 -3.06
CA GLU A 150 -6.32 0.77 -1.84
C GLU A 150 -6.70 2.14 -1.27
N LEU A 151 -7.07 2.20 0.04
CA LEU A 151 -7.40 3.43 0.76
C LEU A 151 -6.33 3.71 1.82
N GLY A 152 -5.58 4.79 1.61
CA GLY A 152 -4.56 5.29 2.53
C GLY A 152 -5.12 6.40 3.42
N ALA A 153 -4.61 6.52 4.66
CA ALA A 153 -4.94 7.64 5.53
C ALA A 153 -3.84 7.90 6.55
N ASN A 154 -3.63 9.18 6.84
CA ASN A 154 -2.77 9.72 7.88
C ASN A 154 -3.58 10.34 9.03
N ASN A 155 -4.84 10.71 8.80
CA ASN A 155 -5.73 11.38 9.75
C ASN A 155 -7.11 10.71 9.83
N PHE A 156 -7.86 11.01 10.91
CA PHE A 156 -9.24 10.59 11.08
C PHE A 156 -10.13 11.15 9.96
N GLY A 157 -11.15 10.39 9.56
CA GLY A 157 -12.12 10.77 8.55
C GLY A 157 -11.65 10.59 7.11
N GLU A 158 -10.34 10.36 6.86
CA GLU A 158 -9.83 10.17 5.49
C GLU A 158 -10.29 8.84 4.89
N ILE A 159 -10.35 7.76 5.66
CA ILE A 159 -10.86 6.47 5.17
C ILE A 159 -12.36 6.56 4.86
N ASP A 160 -13.15 7.17 5.73
CA ASP A 160 -14.58 7.41 5.50
C ASP A 160 -14.80 8.21 4.21
N PHE A 161 -14.04 9.30 4.04
CA PHE A 161 -14.10 10.14 2.84
C PHE A 161 -13.78 9.36 1.57
N LEU A 162 -12.68 8.60 1.56
CA LEU A 162 -12.28 7.80 0.41
C LEU A 162 -13.26 6.65 0.13
N THR A 163 -13.84 6.06 1.18
CA THR A 163 -14.85 5.00 1.05
C THR A 163 -16.13 5.53 0.40
N LYS A 164 -16.56 6.75 0.76
CA LYS A 164 -17.71 7.43 0.15
C LYS A 164 -17.51 7.76 -1.34
N ILE A 165 -16.27 8.01 -1.76
CA ILE A 165 -15.92 8.17 -3.18
C ILE A 165 -15.94 6.81 -3.89
N THR A 166 -15.40 5.78 -3.24
CA THR A 166 -15.15 4.45 -3.81
C THR A 166 -16.44 3.62 -3.96
N LEU A 167 -17.42 3.79 -3.07
CA LEU A 167 -18.65 3.00 -2.99
C LEU A 167 -18.38 1.48 -3.14
N PRO A 168 -17.62 0.86 -2.23
CA PRO A 168 -17.16 -0.51 -2.39
C PRO A 168 -18.26 -1.53 -2.11
N ASP A 169 -18.16 -2.71 -2.74
CA ASP A 169 -19.02 -3.88 -2.48
C ASP A 169 -18.45 -4.79 -1.39
N TYR A 170 -17.12 -4.79 -1.26
CA TYR A 170 -16.37 -5.52 -0.22
C TYR A 170 -15.35 -4.62 0.46
N GLY A 171 -15.17 -4.81 1.76
CA GLY A 171 -14.18 -4.05 2.54
C GLY A 171 -13.25 -4.96 3.33
N TYR A 172 -11.93 -4.71 3.27
CA TYR A 172 -10.92 -5.45 4.00
C TYR A 172 -9.98 -4.51 4.76
N ILE A 173 -9.64 -4.86 6.00
CA ILE A 173 -8.58 -4.21 6.78
C ILE A 173 -7.45 -5.22 6.96
N THR A 174 -6.26 -4.93 6.44
CA THR A 174 -5.14 -5.87 6.50
C THR A 174 -4.70 -6.17 7.92
N ASN A 175 -4.50 -5.15 8.72
CA ASN A 175 -4.16 -5.23 10.15
C ASN A 175 -4.24 -3.85 10.83
N PHE A 176 -4.17 -3.87 12.18
CA PHE A 176 -4.06 -2.70 13.02
C PHE A 176 -2.68 -2.68 13.69
N GLY A 177 -1.75 -1.91 13.15
CA GLY A 177 -0.40 -1.76 13.67
C GLY A 177 -0.09 -0.30 14.00
N LYS A 178 0.98 -0.05 14.74
CA LYS A 178 1.47 1.29 15.06
C LYS A 178 2.02 1.96 13.81
N ALA A 179 1.19 2.69 13.10
CA ALA A 179 1.53 3.46 11.91
C ALA A 179 0.85 4.83 11.97
N HIS A 180 1.51 5.87 11.43
CA HIS A 180 1.00 7.24 11.39
C HIS A 180 0.55 7.75 12.77
N LEU A 181 1.34 7.46 13.83
CA LEU A 181 0.99 7.83 15.21
C LEU A 181 0.95 9.35 15.41
N GLU A 182 1.61 10.12 14.56
CA GLU A 182 1.50 11.57 14.56
C GLU A 182 0.05 12.05 14.32
N GLY A 183 -0.65 11.42 13.35
CA GLY A 183 -2.03 11.78 13.01
C GLY A 183 -3.08 11.02 13.84
N PHE A 184 -2.81 9.77 14.21
CA PHE A 184 -3.76 8.93 14.94
C PHE A 184 -3.53 8.88 16.45
N ILE A 185 -2.45 9.51 16.96
CA ILE A 185 -2.09 9.62 18.37
C ILE A 185 -1.58 8.29 18.96
N ASP A 186 -2.40 7.24 18.92
CA ASP A 186 -2.12 5.92 19.50
C ASP A 186 -2.75 4.78 18.69
N ILE A 187 -2.64 3.56 19.20
CA ILE A 187 -3.17 2.36 18.54
C ILE A 187 -4.71 2.35 18.49
N GLU A 188 -5.38 2.90 19.49
CA GLU A 188 -6.84 2.99 19.51
C GLU A 188 -7.34 3.98 18.44
N GLY A 189 -6.59 5.08 18.23
CA GLY A 189 -6.83 5.99 17.11
C GLY A 189 -6.67 5.32 15.76
N VAL A 190 -5.63 4.50 15.59
CA VAL A 190 -5.44 3.71 14.35
C VAL A 190 -6.62 2.77 14.12
N ILE A 191 -7.07 2.05 15.16
CA ILE A 191 -8.22 1.15 15.08
C ILE A 191 -9.47 1.92 14.66
N LYS A 192 -9.76 3.05 15.32
CA LYS A 192 -10.89 3.91 15.01
C LYS A 192 -10.89 4.38 13.55
N ALA A 193 -9.75 4.91 13.10
CA ALA A 193 -9.62 5.41 11.72
C ALA A 193 -9.78 4.30 10.67
N LYS A 194 -9.15 3.13 10.87
CA LYS A 194 -9.25 2.04 9.88
C LYS A 194 -10.64 1.41 9.86
N THR A 195 -11.33 1.34 11.01
CA THR A 195 -12.70 0.81 11.08
C THR A 195 -13.75 1.70 10.43
N GLU A 196 -13.43 2.94 10.04
CA GLU A 196 -14.29 3.79 9.20
C GLU A 196 -14.74 3.04 7.92
N LEU A 197 -13.84 2.24 7.29
CA LEU A 197 -14.21 1.40 6.15
C LEU A 197 -15.30 0.38 6.52
N TYR A 198 -15.12 -0.35 7.63
CA TYR A 198 -16.10 -1.37 8.04
C TYR A 198 -17.43 -0.76 8.44
N ASN A 199 -17.43 0.40 9.10
CA ASN A 199 -18.66 1.10 9.46
C ASN A 199 -19.48 1.44 8.21
N TRP A 200 -18.84 2.01 7.19
CA TRP A 200 -19.52 2.31 5.93
C TRP A 200 -20.07 1.05 5.24
N ILE A 201 -19.29 -0.04 5.18
CA ILE A 201 -19.70 -1.33 4.61
C ILE A 201 -20.96 -1.87 5.29
N ILE A 202 -21.00 -1.79 6.63
CA ILE A 202 -22.14 -2.25 7.44
C ILE A 202 -23.38 -1.38 7.19
N GLU A 203 -23.21 -0.06 7.25
CA GLU A 203 -24.29 0.92 7.03
C GLU A 203 -24.94 0.77 5.63
N ASN A 204 -24.14 0.38 4.64
CA ASN A 204 -24.61 0.18 3.27
C ASN A 204 -24.95 -1.30 2.92
N ASN A 205 -25.03 -2.17 3.93
CA ASN A 205 -25.37 -3.60 3.78
C ASN A 205 -24.47 -4.35 2.76
N LYS A 206 -23.20 -3.97 2.71
CA LYS A 206 -22.17 -4.59 1.88
C LYS A 206 -21.46 -5.71 2.65
N THR A 207 -20.41 -6.31 2.10
CA THR A 207 -19.78 -7.52 2.64
C THR A 207 -18.38 -7.19 3.23
N LEU A 208 -18.14 -7.58 4.48
CA LEU A 208 -16.83 -7.52 5.11
C LEU A 208 -15.96 -8.72 4.69
N ILE A 209 -14.65 -8.48 4.58
CA ILE A 209 -13.65 -9.55 4.53
C ILE A 209 -12.93 -9.52 5.86
N LEU A 210 -12.92 -10.63 6.60
CA LEU A 210 -12.46 -10.67 7.99
C LEU A 210 -11.39 -11.73 8.21
N ASN A 211 -10.30 -11.32 8.83
CA ASN A 211 -9.33 -12.23 9.44
C ASN A 211 -9.75 -12.54 10.89
N PHE A 212 -10.22 -13.74 11.18
CA PHE A 212 -10.65 -14.12 12.52
C PHE A 212 -9.51 -14.40 13.51
N ASP A 213 -8.27 -14.46 13.03
CA ASP A 213 -7.09 -14.47 13.90
C ASP A 213 -6.78 -13.08 14.47
N ASP A 214 -7.27 -12.01 13.83
CA ASP A 214 -7.21 -10.64 14.35
C ASP A 214 -8.40 -10.36 15.28
N LYS A 215 -8.10 -10.10 16.56
CA LYS A 215 -9.13 -9.86 17.59
C LYS A 215 -10.02 -8.65 17.29
N GLN A 216 -9.52 -7.63 16.60
CA GLN A 216 -10.30 -6.44 16.29
C GLN A 216 -11.27 -6.73 15.14
N GLN A 217 -10.81 -7.39 14.07
CA GLN A 217 -11.66 -7.78 12.96
C GLN A 217 -12.75 -8.77 13.40
N LYS A 218 -12.42 -9.73 14.25
CA LYS A 218 -13.36 -10.73 14.76
C LYS A 218 -14.56 -10.13 15.51
N LYS A 219 -14.48 -8.91 16.02
CA LYS A 219 -15.61 -8.21 16.64
C LYS A 219 -16.77 -7.98 15.66
N PHE A 220 -16.48 -7.92 14.37
CA PHE A 220 -17.45 -7.67 13.30
C PHE A 220 -18.10 -8.95 12.73
N ARG A 221 -17.82 -10.12 13.28
CA ARG A 221 -18.27 -11.45 12.78
C ARG A 221 -19.78 -11.61 12.61
N ASN A 222 -20.58 -10.84 13.34
CA ASN A 222 -22.04 -10.89 13.28
C ASN A 222 -22.65 -10.09 12.11
N HIS A 223 -21.86 -9.36 11.36
CA HIS A 223 -22.27 -8.67 10.15
C HIS A 223 -22.02 -9.57 8.94
N LYS A 224 -22.63 -9.23 7.81
CA LYS A 224 -22.41 -9.95 6.53
C LYS A 224 -20.93 -9.97 6.17
N ASN A 225 -20.33 -11.15 6.12
CA ASN A 225 -18.90 -11.28 5.89
C ASN A 225 -18.52 -12.58 5.15
N ILE A 226 -17.29 -12.58 4.63
CA ILE A 226 -16.49 -13.76 4.33
C ILE A 226 -15.26 -13.74 5.23
N SER A 227 -14.86 -14.88 5.75
CA SER A 227 -13.84 -14.94 6.80
C SER A 227 -12.78 -16.00 6.54
N PHE A 228 -11.57 -15.72 7.01
CA PHE A 228 -10.49 -16.70 7.06
C PHE A 228 -9.83 -16.73 8.44
N THR A 229 -9.20 -17.85 8.75
CA THR A 229 -8.60 -18.11 10.07
C THR A 229 -7.56 -19.23 10.00
N SER A 230 -6.67 -19.29 10.98
CA SER A 230 -5.82 -20.46 11.23
C SER A 230 -6.52 -21.56 12.05
N LYS A 231 -7.76 -21.34 12.52
CA LYS A 231 -8.57 -22.21 13.39
C LYS A 231 -9.77 -22.78 12.61
N ASP A 232 -10.77 -23.32 13.34
CA ASP A 232 -11.96 -23.95 12.76
C ASP A 232 -13.21 -23.07 12.80
N ASP A 233 -13.07 -21.75 13.02
CA ASP A 233 -14.18 -20.84 13.29
C ASP A 233 -14.44 -19.79 12.18
N GLY A 234 -13.94 -20.03 10.96
CA GLY A 234 -14.14 -19.17 9.77
C GLY A 234 -14.54 -19.97 8.53
N ASP A 235 -14.89 -19.26 7.44
CA ASP A 235 -15.31 -19.89 6.17
C ASP A 235 -14.15 -20.64 5.49
N TYR A 236 -12.93 -20.08 5.60
CA TYR A 236 -11.72 -20.64 5.02
C TYR A 236 -10.65 -20.81 6.10
N LYS A 237 -10.20 -22.06 6.30
CA LYS A 237 -9.12 -22.38 7.23
C LYS A 237 -7.79 -22.48 6.49
N PHE A 238 -6.77 -21.83 7.04
CA PHE A 238 -5.42 -21.87 6.52
C PHE A 238 -4.40 -22.32 7.56
N GLU A 239 -3.40 -23.06 7.11
CA GLU A 239 -2.24 -23.46 7.91
C GLU A 239 -1.00 -22.79 7.31
N LEU A 240 -0.22 -22.09 8.15
CA LEU A 240 1.07 -21.54 7.76
C LEU A 240 2.10 -22.67 7.68
N ILE A 241 2.78 -22.77 6.56
CA ILE A 241 3.97 -23.60 6.39
C ILE A 241 5.15 -22.65 6.32
N SER A 242 5.80 -22.43 7.48
CA SER A 242 6.95 -21.52 7.58
C SER A 242 8.16 -22.07 6.81
N GLY A 243 8.90 -21.17 6.18
CA GLY A 243 10.09 -21.46 5.41
C GLY A 243 10.79 -20.20 4.97
N LYS A 244 11.79 -20.30 4.10
CA LYS A 244 12.44 -19.15 3.49
C LYS A 244 11.43 -18.30 2.69
N LYS A 245 10.50 -18.99 2.00
CA LYS A 245 9.35 -18.40 1.33
C LYS A 245 8.09 -18.98 1.97
N ILE A 246 7.05 -18.18 2.09
CA ILE A 246 5.80 -18.58 2.73
C ILE A 246 5.04 -19.56 1.85
N SER A 247 4.55 -20.63 2.47
CA SER A 247 3.53 -21.49 1.88
C SER A 247 2.32 -21.54 2.81
N VAL A 248 1.15 -21.62 2.20
CA VAL A 248 -0.13 -21.66 2.92
C VAL A 248 -0.89 -22.90 2.45
N LYS A 249 -1.47 -23.64 3.40
CA LYS A 249 -2.30 -24.81 3.09
C LYS A 249 -3.75 -24.52 3.42
N ASN A 250 -4.65 -24.81 2.46
CA ASN A 250 -6.09 -24.82 2.66
C ASN A 250 -6.61 -26.20 2.23
N ARG A 251 -7.22 -26.96 3.15
CA ARG A 251 -7.58 -28.38 2.95
C ARG A 251 -6.36 -29.18 2.47
N ASP A 252 -6.44 -29.82 1.30
CA ASP A 252 -5.36 -30.63 0.74
C ASP A 252 -4.45 -29.84 -0.23
N ILE A 253 -4.77 -28.58 -0.49
CA ILE A 253 -4.05 -27.76 -1.47
C ILE A 253 -3.02 -26.89 -0.76
N LYS A 254 -1.79 -26.94 -1.27
CA LYS A 254 -0.67 -26.14 -0.83
C LYS A 254 -0.40 -25.04 -1.87
N TYR A 255 -0.49 -23.80 -1.42
CA TYR A 255 -0.18 -22.60 -2.18
C TYR A 255 1.23 -22.14 -1.80
N HIS A 256 2.11 -22.02 -2.77
CA HIS A 256 3.45 -21.45 -2.60
C HIS A 256 3.44 -20.00 -3.02
N SER A 257 4.25 -19.19 -2.39
CA SER A 257 4.50 -17.81 -2.81
C SER A 257 6.00 -17.51 -2.85
N ASN A 258 6.39 -16.52 -3.65
CA ASN A 258 7.77 -16.02 -3.68
C ASN A 258 8.01 -14.93 -2.62
N ILE A 259 7.12 -14.79 -1.64
CA ILE A 259 7.13 -13.73 -0.63
C ILE A 259 7.93 -14.17 0.58
N TYR A 260 8.77 -13.28 1.08
CA TYR A 260 9.51 -13.46 2.31
C TYR A 260 8.72 -12.97 3.53
N GLY A 261 8.87 -13.68 4.67
CA GLY A 261 8.46 -13.25 6.01
C GLY A 261 7.02 -13.62 6.37
N ASP A 262 6.87 -14.36 7.49
CA ASP A 262 5.59 -14.90 8.00
C ASP A 262 4.52 -13.82 8.24
N TYR A 263 4.92 -12.55 8.38
CA TYR A 263 4.00 -11.40 8.49
C TYR A 263 3.15 -11.16 7.22
N ASN A 264 3.52 -11.78 6.09
CA ASN A 264 2.72 -11.76 4.87
C ASN A 264 1.67 -12.88 4.79
N TYR A 265 1.62 -13.77 5.80
CA TYR A 265 0.68 -14.89 5.84
C TYR A 265 -0.78 -14.43 5.65
N SER A 266 -1.23 -13.45 6.43
CA SER A 266 -2.60 -12.94 6.32
C SER A 266 -2.89 -12.26 4.98
N ASN A 267 -1.89 -11.64 4.35
CA ASN A 267 -2.03 -11.02 3.03
C ASN A 267 -2.31 -12.08 1.95
N ILE A 268 -1.58 -13.20 2.01
CA ILE A 268 -1.76 -14.35 1.11
C ILE A 268 -3.11 -15.03 1.37
N CYS A 269 -3.47 -15.26 2.64
CA CYS A 269 -4.76 -15.87 3.01
C CYS A 269 -5.94 -15.03 2.52
N ALA A 270 -5.87 -13.70 2.63
CA ALA A 270 -6.90 -12.80 2.12
C ALA A 270 -7.09 -12.94 0.60
N ALA A 271 -5.99 -12.97 -0.16
CA ALA A 271 -6.05 -13.13 -1.62
C ALA A 271 -6.63 -14.48 -2.03
N ILE A 272 -6.22 -15.58 -1.37
CA ILE A 272 -6.78 -16.93 -1.63
C ILE A 272 -8.27 -16.95 -1.29
N THR A 273 -8.66 -16.40 -0.14
CA THR A 273 -10.06 -16.32 0.32
C THR A 273 -10.93 -15.62 -0.71
N ILE A 274 -10.49 -14.48 -1.23
CA ILE A 274 -11.20 -13.70 -2.25
C ILE A 274 -11.30 -14.51 -3.55
N GLY A 275 -10.20 -15.11 -4.00
CA GLY A 275 -10.22 -15.96 -5.20
C GLY A 275 -11.18 -17.13 -5.10
N LEU A 276 -11.15 -17.87 -3.99
CA LEU A 276 -12.06 -18.98 -3.74
C LEU A 276 -13.51 -18.52 -3.61
N HIS A 277 -13.77 -17.39 -2.96
CA HIS A 277 -15.11 -16.81 -2.81
C HIS A 277 -15.74 -16.46 -4.15
N PHE A 278 -14.97 -15.95 -5.08
CA PHE A 278 -15.43 -15.62 -6.43
C PHE A 278 -15.33 -16.81 -7.42
N GLY A 279 -15.09 -18.01 -6.91
CA GLY A 279 -15.15 -19.25 -7.70
C GLY A 279 -13.94 -19.50 -8.61
N ILE A 280 -12.79 -18.87 -8.34
CA ILE A 280 -11.56 -19.16 -9.08
C ILE A 280 -11.06 -20.55 -8.66
N ASP A 281 -10.71 -21.37 -9.65
CA ASP A 281 -10.15 -22.68 -9.41
C ASP A 281 -8.83 -22.59 -8.60
N SER A 282 -8.69 -23.49 -7.63
CA SER A 282 -7.55 -23.50 -6.72
C SER A 282 -6.20 -23.67 -7.44
N ILE A 283 -6.16 -24.32 -8.59
CA ILE A 283 -4.93 -24.47 -9.38
C ILE A 283 -4.55 -23.12 -9.99
N LYS A 284 -5.51 -22.36 -10.53
CA LYS A 284 -5.26 -21.01 -11.06
C LYS A 284 -4.75 -20.07 -9.97
N ILE A 285 -5.37 -20.11 -8.78
CA ILE A 285 -4.90 -19.33 -7.62
C ILE A 285 -3.46 -19.69 -7.26
N LYS A 286 -3.15 -20.99 -7.22
CA LYS A 286 -1.80 -21.48 -6.93
C LYS A 286 -0.78 -20.99 -7.96
N ASP A 287 -1.11 -21.08 -9.24
CA ASP A 287 -0.23 -20.65 -10.33
C ASP A 287 0.00 -19.13 -10.30
N ALA A 288 -1.06 -18.34 -10.05
CA ALA A 288 -0.98 -16.90 -9.89
C ALA A 288 -0.05 -16.51 -8.73
N LEU A 289 -0.20 -17.11 -7.55
CA LEU A 289 0.66 -16.84 -6.40
C LEU A 289 2.12 -17.29 -6.60
N ASN A 290 2.34 -18.38 -7.34
CA ASN A 290 3.68 -18.85 -7.68
C ASN A 290 4.42 -17.92 -8.65
N SER A 291 3.69 -17.29 -9.59
CA SER A 291 4.26 -16.36 -10.56
C SER A 291 4.45 -14.95 -10.03
N TYR A 292 3.80 -14.61 -8.90
CA TYR A 292 3.88 -13.28 -8.34
C TYR A 292 5.25 -13.01 -7.71
N GLU A 293 5.85 -11.89 -8.09
CA GLU A 293 7.10 -11.38 -7.52
C GLU A 293 6.89 -10.00 -6.92
N LEU A 294 7.34 -9.83 -5.69
CA LEU A 294 7.34 -8.54 -5.01
C LEU A 294 8.27 -7.56 -5.71
N GLN A 295 7.76 -6.37 -5.95
CA GLN A 295 8.49 -5.24 -6.53
C GLN A 295 8.46 -4.03 -5.57
N ASN A 296 9.08 -2.94 -5.97
CA ASN A 296 8.98 -1.66 -5.27
C ASN A 296 9.51 -1.67 -3.83
N ASN A 297 10.62 -2.37 -3.56
CA ASN A 297 11.30 -2.39 -2.26
C ASN A 297 10.40 -2.87 -1.09
N ARG A 298 9.48 -3.79 -1.35
CA ARG A 298 8.58 -4.37 -0.33
C ARG A 298 8.90 -5.84 -0.12
N SER A 299 9.69 -6.16 0.91
CA SER A 299 10.15 -7.53 1.24
C SER A 299 10.73 -8.29 0.03
N GLN A 300 11.34 -7.55 -0.90
CA GLN A 300 11.93 -8.08 -2.13
C GLN A 300 13.21 -8.84 -1.80
N VAL A 301 13.38 -10.05 -2.32
CA VAL A 301 14.59 -10.84 -2.15
C VAL A 301 15.50 -10.65 -3.35
N LEU A 302 16.69 -10.12 -3.12
CA LEU A 302 17.72 -9.90 -4.13
C LEU A 302 18.93 -10.79 -3.83
N ASN A 303 19.57 -11.33 -4.86
CA ASN A 303 20.83 -12.06 -4.73
C ASN A 303 21.94 -11.26 -5.44
N MET A 304 22.88 -10.75 -4.66
CA MET A 304 23.98 -9.92 -5.16
C MET A 304 25.28 -10.27 -4.44
N ASN A 305 26.35 -10.46 -5.19
CA ASN A 305 27.71 -10.70 -4.66
C ASN A 305 27.79 -11.82 -3.60
N GLY A 306 27.03 -12.90 -3.80
CA GLY A 306 26.97 -14.02 -2.84
C GLY A 306 26.16 -13.75 -1.58
N LYS A 307 25.50 -12.59 -1.48
CA LYS A 307 24.62 -12.21 -0.39
C LYS A 307 23.16 -12.30 -0.82
N GLU A 308 22.29 -12.69 0.11
CA GLU A 308 20.86 -12.58 -0.05
C GLU A 308 20.35 -11.39 0.74
N ILE A 309 19.77 -10.42 0.02
CA ILE A 309 19.30 -9.16 0.57
C ILE A 309 17.77 -9.17 0.60
N ILE A 310 17.20 -8.94 1.78
CA ILE A 310 15.77 -8.69 1.95
C ILE A 310 15.58 -7.18 1.99
N LEU A 311 15.16 -6.63 0.84
CA LEU A 311 14.93 -5.20 0.68
C LEU A 311 13.47 -4.87 1.02
N ASP A 312 13.26 -4.25 2.17
CA ASP A 312 11.94 -3.81 2.65
C ASP A 312 11.97 -2.30 2.99
N ALA A 313 12.43 -1.50 2.02
CA ALA A 313 12.77 -0.09 2.16
C ALA A 313 11.69 0.87 1.62
N TYR A 314 10.47 0.41 1.36
CA TYR A 314 9.39 1.29 0.90
C TYR A 314 8.88 2.19 2.03
N ASN A 315 8.66 1.65 3.24
CA ASN A 315 8.31 2.42 4.44
C ASN A 315 8.63 1.62 5.70
N ALA A 316 8.72 2.32 6.85
CA ALA A 316 9.00 1.71 8.14
C ALA A 316 8.10 2.31 9.23
N ASN A 317 7.57 1.44 10.08
CA ASN A 317 6.91 1.80 11.33
C ASN A 317 7.23 0.73 12.39
N PRO A 318 6.99 0.98 13.69
CA PRO A 318 7.39 0.07 14.75
C PRO A 318 6.89 -1.38 14.56
N THR A 319 5.65 -1.55 14.11
CA THR A 319 5.07 -2.88 13.89
C THR A 319 5.73 -3.60 12.71
N SER A 320 5.92 -2.92 11.58
CA SER A 320 6.52 -3.54 10.38
C SER A 320 8.00 -3.87 10.59
N VAL A 321 8.75 -3.00 11.29
CA VAL A 321 10.16 -3.25 11.63
C VAL A 321 10.29 -4.42 12.59
N SER A 322 9.49 -4.47 13.67
CA SER A 322 9.50 -5.60 14.60
C SER A 322 9.18 -6.93 13.91
N ASN A 323 8.15 -6.98 13.07
CA ASN A 323 7.77 -8.18 12.33
C ASN A 323 8.87 -8.66 11.36
N ALA A 324 9.53 -7.72 10.66
CA ALA A 324 10.65 -8.02 9.78
C ALA A 324 11.83 -8.61 10.55
N ILE A 325 12.20 -8.02 11.70
CA ILE A 325 13.26 -8.51 12.59
C ILE A 325 12.92 -9.91 13.11
N GLU A 326 11.70 -10.14 13.60
CA GLU A 326 11.24 -11.45 14.12
C GLU A 326 11.38 -12.53 13.05
N SER A 327 10.94 -12.27 11.83
CA SER A 327 11.05 -13.22 10.72
C SER A 327 12.52 -13.44 10.32
N PHE A 328 13.30 -12.37 10.20
CA PHE A 328 14.69 -12.41 9.77
C PHE A 328 15.60 -13.09 10.79
N SER A 329 15.35 -12.92 12.09
CA SER A 329 16.13 -13.53 13.16
C SER A 329 16.15 -15.05 13.13
N ARG A 330 15.16 -15.70 12.49
CA ARG A 330 15.06 -17.18 12.36
C ARG A 330 16.01 -17.78 11.34
N ILE A 331 16.62 -16.95 10.46
CA ILE A 331 17.67 -17.40 9.54
C ILE A 331 18.86 -17.88 10.36
N LYS A 332 19.40 -19.04 10.03
CA LYS A 332 20.51 -19.66 10.80
C LYS A 332 21.90 -19.20 10.34
N ASN A 333 22.02 -18.66 9.14
CA ASN A 333 23.28 -18.18 8.54
C ASN A 333 23.68 -16.82 9.14
N SER A 334 24.91 -16.38 8.86
CA SER A 334 25.37 -15.05 9.26
C SER A 334 24.48 -13.97 8.63
N LYS A 335 24.09 -12.99 9.44
CA LYS A 335 23.03 -12.04 9.08
C LYS A 335 23.25 -10.66 9.69
N ALA A 336 23.05 -9.65 8.87
CA ALA A 336 23.09 -8.24 9.25
C ALA A 336 21.72 -7.57 9.09
N VAL A 337 21.45 -6.59 9.94
CA VAL A 337 20.27 -5.73 9.85
C VAL A 337 20.71 -4.29 9.64
N VAL A 338 20.17 -3.63 8.63
CA VAL A 338 20.43 -2.21 8.32
C VAL A 338 19.11 -1.46 8.42
N LEU A 339 18.97 -0.60 9.42
CA LEU A 339 17.75 0.15 9.69
C LEU A 339 17.95 1.65 9.52
N GLY A 340 17.05 2.26 8.74
CA GLY A 340 16.86 3.71 8.72
C GLY A 340 15.77 4.17 9.69
N ASP A 341 15.78 5.45 10.06
CA ASP A 341 14.78 6.03 10.95
C ASP A 341 13.34 5.75 10.51
N MET A 342 12.46 5.61 11.49
CA MET A 342 11.02 5.47 11.33
C MET A 342 10.38 6.85 11.48
N PHE A 343 9.74 7.34 10.42
CA PHE A 343 9.07 8.65 10.41
C PHE A 343 7.60 8.56 10.86
N GLU A 344 6.94 9.71 10.99
CA GLU A 344 5.52 9.85 11.33
C GLU A 344 5.15 9.27 12.71
N LEU A 345 6.09 9.30 13.65
CA LEU A 345 5.89 8.81 15.03
C LEU A 345 5.61 9.93 16.03
N GLY A 346 5.79 11.21 15.63
CA GLY A 346 5.59 12.36 16.48
C GLY A 346 6.42 12.26 17.78
N ASN A 347 5.81 12.57 18.91
CA ASN A 347 6.46 12.54 20.22
C ASN A 347 6.91 11.14 20.68
N ASN A 348 6.40 10.08 20.04
CA ASN A 348 6.74 8.69 20.38
C ASN A 348 8.03 8.19 19.70
N SER A 349 8.67 9.01 18.83
CA SER A 349 9.76 8.57 17.97
C SER A 349 10.90 7.92 18.75
N LEU A 350 11.48 8.61 19.72
CA LEU A 350 12.63 8.09 20.47
C LEU A 350 12.31 6.81 21.25
N ASP A 351 11.11 6.71 21.81
CA ASP A 351 10.71 5.52 22.58
C ASP A 351 10.51 4.30 21.66
N GLU A 352 9.95 4.48 20.49
CA GLU A 352 9.77 3.39 19.54
C GLU A 352 11.14 2.98 18.93
N HIS A 353 12.05 3.89 18.64
CA HIS A 353 13.42 3.57 18.23
C HIS A 353 14.19 2.79 19.32
N LYS A 354 14.10 3.21 20.59
CA LYS A 354 14.65 2.44 21.73
C LYS A 354 14.12 1.01 21.81
N LYS A 355 12.80 0.82 21.58
CA LYS A 355 12.21 -0.52 21.59
C LYS A 355 12.77 -1.40 20.48
N ILE A 356 13.02 -0.87 19.30
CA ILE A 356 13.64 -1.61 18.19
C ILE A 356 15.08 -2.00 18.52
N VAL A 357 15.89 -1.08 19.06
CA VAL A 357 17.26 -1.38 19.50
C VAL A 357 17.26 -2.47 20.57
N LYS A 358 16.34 -2.37 21.56
CA LYS A 358 16.19 -3.40 22.61
C LYS A 358 15.72 -4.75 22.04
N LEU A 359 14.82 -4.75 21.06
CA LEU A 359 14.38 -5.98 20.39
C LEU A 359 15.58 -6.67 19.72
N LEU A 360 16.40 -5.93 18.95
CA LEU A 360 17.58 -6.49 18.29
C LEU A 360 18.61 -7.03 19.29
N SER A 361 18.79 -6.38 20.44
CA SER A 361 19.69 -6.88 21.50
C SER A 361 19.26 -8.25 22.07
N SER A 362 17.99 -8.65 21.87
CA SER A 362 17.46 -9.95 22.30
C SER A 362 17.50 -11.01 21.19
N LYS A 363 17.95 -10.64 19.99
CA LYS A 363 17.98 -11.54 18.81
C LYS A 363 19.41 -11.95 18.48
N ASN A 364 19.57 -13.12 17.90
CA ASN A 364 20.84 -13.57 17.37
C ASN A 364 21.06 -12.97 15.97
N ILE A 365 21.56 -11.75 15.91
CA ILE A 365 21.96 -11.00 14.71
C ILE A 365 23.43 -10.64 14.87
N ASP A 366 24.24 -10.90 13.85
CA ASP A 366 25.69 -10.74 13.94
C ASP A 366 26.09 -9.25 13.91
N SER A 367 25.45 -8.44 13.08
CA SER A 367 25.71 -7.00 12.98
C SER A 367 24.43 -6.19 12.76
N CYS A 368 24.32 -5.05 13.43
CA CYS A 368 23.18 -4.13 13.26
C CYS A 368 23.70 -2.72 12.97
N TYR A 369 23.29 -2.18 11.85
CA TYR A 369 23.63 -0.83 11.39
C TYR A 369 22.39 0.06 11.46
N PHE A 370 22.48 1.13 12.25
CA PHE A 370 21.39 2.09 12.47
C PHE A 370 21.75 3.43 11.85
N ILE A 371 20.88 3.95 10.98
CA ILE A 371 21.15 5.14 10.19
C ILE A 371 20.03 6.15 10.39
N GLY A 372 20.35 7.32 10.90
CA GLY A 372 19.42 8.42 11.13
C GLY A 372 19.59 9.05 12.50
N GLU A 373 19.03 10.25 12.66
CA GLU A 373 19.18 11.06 13.88
C GLU A 373 18.49 10.42 15.09
N ASP A 374 17.33 9.79 14.89
CA ASP A 374 16.57 9.23 15.99
C ASP A 374 17.19 7.93 16.52
N PHE A 375 17.67 7.05 15.62
CA PHE A 375 18.48 5.92 16.04
C PHE A 375 19.79 6.36 16.69
N PHE A 376 20.44 7.41 16.17
CA PHE A 376 21.67 7.92 16.75
C PHE A 376 21.50 8.45 18.17
N LYS A 377 20.36 9.06 18.51
CA LYS A 377 20.04 9.53 19.87
C LYS A 377 19.80 8.39 20.87
N VAL A 378 19.49 7.17 20.39
CA VAL A 378 19.15 6.01 21.23
C VAL A 378 20.23 4.93 21.21
N LYS A 379 21.50 5.29 21.03
CA LYS A 379 22.66 4.39 21.00
C LYS A 379 22.67 3.38 22.15
N SER A 380 23.20 2.21 21.85
CA SER A 380 23.44 1.11 22.78
C SER A 380 24.95 0.85 22.87
N THR A 381 25.38 0.24 23.98
CA THR A 381 26.76 -0.20 24.20
C THR A 381 27.07 -1.60 23.66
N ASN A 382 26.14 -2.20 22.88
CA ASN A 382 26.37 -3.50 22.24
C ASN A 382 27.44 -3.36 21.15
N GLU A 383 28.50 -4.15 21.21
CA GLU A 383 29.64 -4.10 20.29
C GLU A 383 29.30 -4.43 18.83
N SER A 384 28.20 -5.16 18.60
CA SER A 384 27.70 -5.49 17.25
C SER A 384 26.76 -4.42 16.68
N PHE A 385 26.58 -3.27 17.35
CA PHE A 385 25.66 -2.22 16.98
C PHE A 385 26.39 -0.95 16.55
N TYR A 386 26.21 -0.57 15.30
CA TYR A 386 26.86 0.57 14.64
C TYR A 386 25.84 1.67 14.36
N PHE A 387 26.12 2.89 14.79
CA PHE A 387 25.17 4.01 14.71
C PHE A 387 25.75 5.18 13.92
N TYR A 388 25.02 5.63 12.90
CA TYR A 388 25.39 6.73 12.00
C TYR A 388 24.26 7.76 11.95
N ARG A 389 24.60 9.05 11.97
CA ARG A 389 23.59 10.11 11.83
C ARG A 389 23.02 10.17 10.41
N THR A 390 23.86 9.87 9.42
CA THR A 390 23.50 9.98 8.01
C THR A 390 24.02 8.78 7.21
N LYS A 391 23.40 8.53 6.06
CA LYS A 391 23.92 7.54 5.10
C LYS A 391 25.35 7.88 4.66
N LYS A 392 25.68 9.19 4.52
CA LYS A 392 27.03 9.62 4.12
C LYS A 392 28.09 9.22 5.15
N GLU A 393 27.78 9.32 6.46
CA GLU A 393 28.69 8.83 7.51
C GLU A 393 28.89 7.31 7.37
N PHE A 394 27.82 6.55 7.17
CA PHE A 394 27.89 5.11 6.93
C PHE A 394 28.71 4.77 5.69
N TYR A 395 28.51 5.47 4.58
CA TYR A 395 29.27 5.22 3.34
C TYR A 395 30.76 5.50 3.49
N ASN A 396 31.12 6.49 4.29
CA ASN A 396 32.52 6.88 4.54
C ASN A 396 33.19 6.07 5.66
N SER A 397 32.45 5.26 6.41
CA SER A 397 33.02 4.41 7.45
C SER A 397 33.77 3.22 6.83
N SER A 398 34.72 2.67 7.63
CA SER A 398 35.43 1.41 7.27
C SER A 398 34.56 0.16 7.51
N ASP A 399 33.35 0.32 8.06
CA ASP A 399 32.48 -0.81 8.35
C ASP A 399 31.92 -1.40 7.06
N GLU A 400 32.06 -2.69 6.90
CA GLU A 400 31.60 -3.48 5.76
C GLU A 400 30.53 -4.46 6.22
N ILE A 401 29.51 -4.68 5.37
CA ILE A 401 28.52 -5.71 5.63
C ILE A 401 29.08 -7.04 5.08
N LEU A 402 29.59 -7.88 5.98
CA LEU A 402 30.25 -9.15 5.60
C LEU A 402 29.28 -10.32 5.56
N GLU A 403 28.15 -10.23 6.21
CA GLU A 403 27.16 -11.29 6.40
C GLU A 403 26.53 -11.71 5.08
N SER A 404 26.17 -12.99 5.01
CA SER A 404 25.55 -13.59 3.82
C SER A 404 24.07 -13.25 3.64
N TYR A 405 23.39 -12.85 4.72
CA TYR A 405 22.00 -12.40 4.71
C TYR A 405 21.91 -10.97 5.24
N VAL A 406 21.18 -10.10 4.52
CA VAL A 406 21.04 -8.68 4.90
C VAL A 406 19.58 -8.26 4.83
N LEU A 407 19.03 -7.76 5.94
CA LEU A 407 17.74 -7.07 5.96
C LEU A 407 17.98 -5.56 5.87
N ILE A 408 17.39 -4.89 4.88
CA ILE A 408 17.44 -3.43 4.73
C ILE A 408 16.03 -2.88 4.87
N LYS A 409 15.81 -1.99 5.86
CA LYS A 409 14.52 -1.39 6.10
C LYS A 409 14.64 0.04 6.64
N GLY A 410 13.71 0.91 6.25
CA GLY A 410 13.62 2.30 6.73
C GLY A 410 12.45 3.04 6.10
N SER A 411 12.15 4.24 6.58
CA SER A 411 11.11 5.09 6.03
C SER A 411 11.45 5.53 4.60
N ARG A 412 10.43 5.80 3.78
CA ARG A 412 10.61 6.13 2.35
C ARG A 412 11.56 7.28 2.10
N GLY A 413 11.50 8.33 2.95
CA GLY A 413 12.39 9.49 2.85
C GLY A 413 13.86 9.18 3.10
N MET A 414 14.18 8.06 3.75
CA MET A 414 15.54 7.59 3.96
C MET A 414 16.19 6.99 2.71
N LYS A 415 15.40 6.52 1.74
CA LYS A 415 15.88 5.86 0.50
C LYS A 415 16.94 4.79 0.79
N MET A 416 16.58 3.85 1.67
CA MET A 416 17.52 2.84 2.17
C MET A 416 17.98 1.85 1.09
N GLU A 417 17.30 1.75 -0.04
CA GLU A 417 17.70 0.98 -1.23
C GLU A 417 19.07 1.40 -1.78
N GLU A 418 19.47 2.67 -1.60
CA GLU A 418 20.78 3.18 -2.04
C GLU A 418 21.97 2.51 -1.33
N ILE A 419 21.75 1.87 -0.18
CA ILE A 419 22.80 1.13 0.55
C ILE A 419 23.34 -0.04 -0.27
N ILE A 420 22.49 -0.66 -1.08
CA ILE A 420 22.90 -1.77 -1.93
C ILE A 420 24.04 -1.35 -2.86
N GLU A 421 23.91 -0.18 -3.48
CA GLU A 421 24.91 0.32 -4.42
C GLU A 421 26.20 0.79 -3.75
N ASN A 422 26.13 1.28 -2.52
CA ASN A 422 27.23 1.96 -1.84
C ASN A 422 28.00 1.08 -0.83
N LYS A 423 27.39 -0.02 -0.33
CA LYS A 423 27.98 -0.87 0.73
C LYS A 423 27.95 -2.37 0.44
N ILE A 424 27.19 -2.82 -0.58
CA ILE A 424 27.02 -4.26 -0.84
C ILE A 424 27.61 -4.66 -2.22
N LYS A 425 27.96 -3.69 -3.04
CA LYS A 425 28.60 -3.91 -4.35
C LYS A 425 29.95 -4.57 -4.26
#